data_4d391e591c66a837fa98f6f37d8a6a8b
#
_entry.id   4d391e591c66a837fa98f6f37d8a6a8b
#
_cell.length_a   1.000
_cell.length_b   1.000
_cell.length_c   1.000
_cell.angle_alpha   90.00
_cell.angle_beta   90.00
_cell.angle_gamma   90.00
#
_symmetry.space_group_name_H-M   'P 1'
#
loop_
_entity.id
_entity.type
_entity.pdbx_description
1 polymer ?
#
loop_
_entity_poly.entity_id
_entity_poly.type
_entity_poly.pdbx_seq_one_letter_code
_entity_poly.pdbx_strand_id
1 'polypeptide(L)'
;MLFRSGRGAENAGKTVQLVEGGSARASIILPGEPNELEKLAADELAEHIEKISGARLPIITEKQPAMAIKIHIGRAAPDAGASKQRIRVDGNDPASFRLLVTDHNVQLVGFSPQGSLIAVYELLEQLGVRWFVPGEIGIVIPKTGTVAVHHQDTTQHP
;
A
#
# COMPACT_ATOMS: atom_id res chain seq x y z
N MET A 1 -8.50 -14.31 10.01
CA MET A 1 -7.12 -14.75 10.09
C MET A 1 -6.48 -14.71 8.71
N LEU A 2 -5.40 -13.99 8.59
CA LEU A 2 -4.70 -13.83 7.33
C LEU A 2 -3.86 -15.06 7.03
N PHE A 3 -4.19 -15.73 5.94
CA PHE A 3 -3.31 -16.76 5.41
C PHE A 3 -2.20 -16.10 4.61
N ARG A 4 -1.01 -16.12 5.16
CA ARG A 4 0.17 -15.71 4.43
C ARG A 4 0.69 -16.92 3.68
N SER A 5 1.06 -16.72 2.40
CA SER A 5 1.71 -17.77 1.62
C SER A 5 3.01 -18.20 2.31
N GLY A 6 3.49 -19.43 2.07
CA GLY A 6 4.71 -19.96 2.69
C GLY A 6 5.95 -19.07 2.50
N ARG A 7 5.97 -18.24 1.45
CA ARG A 7 7.04 -17.27 1.22
C ARG A 7 7.05 -16.15 2.24
N GLY A 8 5.91 -15.83 2.87
CA GLY A 8 5.84 -14.82 3.92
C GLY A 8 6.69 -15.16 5.12
N ALA A 9 6.84 -16.44 5.44
CA ALA A 9 7.67 -16.90 6.56
C ALA A 9 9.16 -16.70 6.29
N GLU A 10 9.63 -16.95 5.06
CA GLU A 10 11.04 -16.78 4.68
C GLU A 10 11.45 -15.31 4.64
N ASN A 11 10.53 -14.42 4.32
CA ASN A 11 10.77 -12.98 4.17
C ASN A 11 10.31 -12.16 5.37
N ALA A 12 9.86 -12.82 6.45
CA ALA A 12 9.26 -12.14 7.61
C ALA A 12 10.19 -11.13 8.28
N GLY A 13 11.53 -11.33 8.17
CA GLY A 13 12.52 -10.40 8.72
C GLY A 13 12.94 -9.29 7.78
N LYS A 14 12.61 -9.38 6.49
CA LYS A 14 12.99 -8.36 5.51
C LYS A 14 11.95 -7.26 5.45
N THR A 15 12.42 -6.02 5.38
CA THR A 15 11.55 -4.86 5.29
C THR A 15 12.02 -3.93 4.17
N VAL A 16 11.09 -3.11 3.71
CA VAL A 16 11.36 -2.01 2.79
C VAL A 16 11.05 -0.72 3.55
N GLN A 17 12.01 0.18 3.61
CA GLN A 17 11.83 1.45 4.33
C GLN A 17 11.25 2.50 3.39
N LEU A 18 10.02 2.90 3.68
CA LEU A 18 9.34 3.97 2.94
C LEU A 18 9.79 5.34 3.41
N VAL A 19 10.13 5.45 4.68
CA VAL A 19 10.69 6.64 5.31
C VAL A 19 11.81 6.18 6.24
N GLU A 20 12.93 6.88 6.21
CA GLU A 20 14.06 6.59 7.08
C GLU A 20 14.53 7.86 7.77
N GLY A 21 14.48 7.87 9.11
CA GLY A 21 14.93 9.02 9.89
C GLY A 21 14.23 10.32 9.49
N GLY A 22 12.94 10.28 9.19
CA GLY A 22 12.17 11.45 8.77
C GLY A 22 12.35 11.86 7.31
N SER A 23 13.12 11.10 6.53
CA SER A 23 13.33 11.37 5.10
C SER A 23 12.56 10.39 4.24
N ALA A 24 11.80 10.91 3.27
CA ALA A 24 11.07 10.08 2.31
C ALA A 24 12.05 9.27 1.44
N ARG A 25 11.78 7.98 1.28
CA ARG A 25 12.56 7.07 0.44
C ARG A 25 11.74 6.48 -0.70
N ALA A 26 10.44 6.74 -0.71
CA ALA A 26 9.51 6.14 -1.65
C ALA A 26 8.67 7.19 -2.36
N SER A 27 8.28 6.89 -3.58
CA SER A 27 7.28 7.65 -4.35
C SER A 27 6.02 6.83 -4.50
N ILE A 28 4.87 7.48 -4.38
CA ILE A 28 3.57 6.88 -4.67
C ILE A 28 3.26 7.11 -6.14
N ILE A 29 3.02 6.03 -6.88
CA ILE A 29 2.87 6.09 -8.33
C ILE A 29 1.42 5.76 -8.72
N LEU A 30 0.80 6.71 -9.40
CA LEU A 30 -0.53 6.58 -9.98
C LEU A 30 -0.46 6.33 -11.48
N PRO A 31 -1.50 5.74 -12.10
CA PRO A 31 -1.60 5.70 -13.56
C PRO A 31 -1.60 7.11 -14.14
N GLY A 32 -1.30 7.25 -15.44
CA GLY A 32 -1.26 8.53 -16.11
C GLY A 32 -2.58 9.30 -16.05
N GLU A 33 -3.71 8.57 -16.04
CA GLU A 33 -5.05 9.14 -15.88
C GLU A 33 -5.76 8.42 -14.72
N PRO A 34 -5.45 8.81 -13.47
CA PRO A 34 -6.03 8.13 -12.33
C PRO A 34 -7.51 8.47 -12.14
N ASN A 35 -8.29 7.49 -11.69
CA ASN A 35 -9.67 7.75 -11.29
C ASN A 35 -9.72 8.31 -9.86
N GLU A 36 -10.93 8.69 -9.42
CA GLU A 36 -11.11 9.34 -8.11
C GLU A 36 -10.68 8.43 -6.93
N LEU A 37 -10.95 7.13 -7.01
CA LEU A 37 -10.58 6.22 -5.94
C LEU A 37 -9.07 5.99 -5.89
N GLU A 38 -8.41 5.96 -7.03
CA GLU A 38 -6.95 5.87 -7.09
C GLU A 38 -6.29 7.11 -6.50
N LYS A 39 -6.83 8.29 -6.81
CA LYS A 39 -6.35 9.54 -6.20
C LYS A 39 -6.56 9.55 -4.69
N LEU A 40 -7.75 9.13 -4.24
CA LEU A 40 -8.05 9.05 -2.81
C LEU A 40 -7.11 8.09 -2.10
N ALA A 41 -6.86 6.92 -2.71
CA ALA A 41 -5.93 5.95 -2.15
C ALA A 41 -4.52 6.53 -1.95
N ALA A 42 -4.03 7.26 -2.95
CA ALA A 42 -2.72 7.91 -2.86
C ALA A 42 -2.69 8.99 -1.78
N ASP A 43 -3.74 9.81 -1.70
CA ASP A 43 -3.84 10.88 -0.70
C ASP A 43 -3.92 10.31 0.71
N GLU A 44 -4.72 9.26 0.92
CA GLU A 44 -4.83 8.59 2.22
C GLU A 44 -3.49 8.03 2.66
N LEU A 45 -2.78 7.38 1.76
CA LEU A 45 -1.47 6.80 2.07
C LEU A 45 -0.45 7.90 2.42
N ALA A 46 -0.35 8.93 1.59
CA ALA A 46 0.60 10.01 1.80
C ALA A 46 0.32 10.77 3.09
N GLU A 47 -0.94 11.08 3.35
CA GLU A 47 -1.36 11.82 4.54
C GLU A 47 -1.05 11.04 5.83
N HIS A 48 -1.39 9.75 5.88
CA HIS A 48 -1.17 8.95 7.07
C HIS A 48 0.32 8.69 7.32
N ILE A 49 1.10 8.45 6.27
CA ILE A 49 2.55 8.29 6.43
C ILE A 49 3.18 9.60 6.94
N GLU A 50 2.70 10.73 6.47
CA GLU A 50 3.18 12.03 6.98
C GLU A 50 2.82 12.21 8.46
N LYS A 51 1.62 11.83 8.86
CA LYS A 51 1.22 11.88 10.28
C LYS A 51 2.05 10.95 11.15
N ILE A 52 2.47 9.81 10.61
CA ILE A 52 3.32 8.85 11.33
C ILE A 52 4.75 9.38 11.48
N SER A 53 5.34 9.88 10.40
CA SER A 53 6.78 10.08 10.30
C SER A 53 7.23 11.53 10.14
N GLY A 54 6.32 12.42 9.82
CA GLY A 54 6.65 13.80 9.46
C GLY A 54 7.08 13.94 7.99
N ALA A 55 7.25 12.85 7.25
CA ALA A 55 7.69 12.89 5.86
C ALA A 55 6.53 12.69 4.90
N ARG A 56 6.40 13.59 3.92
CA ARG A 56 5.40 13.48 2.86
C ARG A 56 5.99 12.75 1.68
N LEU A 57 5.43 11.58 1.33
CA LEU A 57 5.84 10.87 0.13
C LEU A 57 5.29 11.58 -1.10
N PRO A 58 6.12 11.81 -2.14
CA PRO A 58 5.61 12.43 -3.37
C PRO A 58 4.65 11.51 -4.09
N ILE A 59 3.57 12.08 -4.62
CA ILE A 59 2.61 11.39 -5.47
C ILE A 59 2.91 11.78 -6.90
N ILE A 60 3.25 10.81 -7.74
CA ILE A 60 3.65 11.02 -9.11
C ILE A 60 2.89 10.09 -10.06
N THR A 61 3.03 10.32 -11.34
CA THR A 61 2.56 9.38 -12.36
C THR A 61 3.73 8.57 -12.90
N GLU A 62 3.42 7.56 -13.71
CA GLU A 62 4.43 6.67 -14.29
C GLU A 62 5.46 7.40 -15.17
N LYS A 63 5.12 8.60 -15.65
CA LYS A 63 5.98 9.39 -16.52
C LYS A 63 7.01 10.23 -15.79
N GLN A 64 6.87 10.38 -14.49
CA GLN A 64 7.76 11.22 -13.68
C GLN A 64 8.85 10.38 -13.04
N PRO A 65 10.04 10.97 -12.79
CA PRO A 65 11.11 10.25 -12.10
C PRO A 65 10.70 9.90 -10.67
N ALA A 66 10.94 8.64 -10.29
CA ALA A 66 10.59 8.11 -8.97
C ALA A 66 11.81 7.94 -8.09
N MET A 67 11.58 7.91 -6.78
CA MET A 67 12.60 7.51 -5.80
C MET A 67 12.91 6.02 -5.93
N ALA A 68 13.92 5.55 -5.20
CA ALA A 68 14.39 4.17 -5.27
C ALA A 68 13.28 3.16 -4.93
N ILE A 69 12.43 3.47 -3.94
CA ILE A 69 11.29 2.64 -3.58
C ILE A 69 10.05 3.17 -4.29
N LYS A 70 9.31 2.27 -4.93
CA LYS A 70 8.11 2.63 -5.70
C LYS A 70 6.88 1.97 -5.09
N ILE A 71 5.89 2.78 -4.76
CA ILE A 71 4.60 2.31 -4.26
C ILE A 71 3.58 2.49 -5.39
N HIS A 72 3.21 1.41 -6.03
CA HIS A 72 2.29 1.44 -7.17
C HIS A 72 0.86 1.20 -6.70
N ILE A 73 -0.06 2.05 -7.15
CA ILE A 73 -1.48 1.92 -6.82
C ILE A 73 -2.27 1.49 -8.05
N GLY A 74 -2.99 0.39 -7.92
CA GLY A 74 -3.92 -0.08 -8.93
C GLY A 74 -3.26 -0.37 -10.28
N ARG A 75 -3.76 0.27 -11.31
CA ARG A 75 -3.30 0.05 -12.69
C ARG A 75 -1.85 0.48 -12.95
N ALA A 76 -1.28 1.27 -12.05
CA ALA A 76 0.14 1.65 -12.15
C ALA A 76 1.09 0.49 -11.82
N ALA A 77 0.60 -0.54 -11.14
CA ALA A 77 1.44 -1.67 -10.71
C ALA A 77 1.94 -2.47 -11.93
N PRO A 78 3.25 -2.80 -11.97
CA PRO A 78 3.80 -3.61 -13.07
C PRO A 78 3.10 -4.96 -13.22
N ASP A 79 2.69 -5.56 -12.11
CA ASP A 79 2.04 -6.88 -12.11
C ASP A 79 0.52 -6.79 -11.95
N ALA A 80 -0.11 -5.65 -12.32
CA ALA A 80 -1.53 -5.44 -12.12
C ALA A 80 -2.40 -6.51 -12.78
N GLY A 81 -2.06 -6.92 -14.00
CA GLY A 81 -2.80 -7.98 -14.71
C GLY A 81 -2.71 -9.32 -14.01
N ALA A 82 -1.51 -9.73 -13.61
CA ALA A 82 -1.29 -10.97 -12.88
C ALA A 82 -1.96 -10.94 -11.51
N SER A 83 -1.91 -9.81 -10.83
CA SER A 83 -2.59 -9.64 -9.54
C SER A 83 -4.09 -9.81 -9.66
N LYS A 84 -4.72 -9.21 -10.68
CA LYS A 84 -6.15 -9.36 -10.91
C LYS A 84 -6.54 -10.79 -11.23
N GLN A 85 -5.71 -11.51 -12.00
CA GLN A 85 -5.97 -12.92 -12.26
C GLN A 85 -5.90 -13.76 -10.99
N ARG A 86 -4.91 -13.50 -10.15
CA ARG A 86 -4.75 -14.20 -8.88
C ARG A 86 -5.94 -13.95 -7.95
N ILE A 87 -6.40 -12.71 -7.86
CA ILE A 87 -7.56 -12.34 -7.04
C ILE A 87 -8.83 -13.02 -7.59
N ARG A 88 -8.96 -13.07 -8.91
CA ARG A 88 -10.15 -13.64 -9.56
C ARG A 88 -10.29 -15.15 -9.31
N VAL A 89 -9.19 -15.87 -9.19
CA VAL A 89 -9.23 -17.30 -8.91
C VAL A 89 -9.94 -17.58 -7.58
N ASP A 90 -9.75 -16.69 -6.60
CA ASP A 90 -10.27 -16.86 -5.26
C ASP A 90 -11.62 -16.15 -5.04
N GLY A 91 -12.08 -15.34 -5.98
CA GLY A 91 -13.36 -14.64 -5.88
C GLY A 91 -13.44 -13.41 -6.78
N ASN A 92 -14.63 -12.84 -6.89
CA ASN A 92 -14.88 -11.64 -7.70
C ASN A 92 -15.35 -10.46 -6.87
N ASP A 93 -15.05 -10.45 -5.57
CA ASP A 93 -15.43 -9.34 -4.70
C ASP A 93 -14.67 -8.07 -5.11
N PRO A 94 -15.36 -6.97 -5.43
CA PRO A 94 -14.70 -5.70 -5.77
C PRO A 94 -13.74 -5.19 -4.69
N ALA A 95 -13.95 -5.59 -3.44
CA ALA A 95 -13.10 -5.20 -2.32
C ALA A 95 -11.84 -6.06 -2.19
N SER A 96 -11.72 -7.12 -2.98
CA SER A 96 -10.55 -8.00 -2.95
C SER A 96 -9.30 -7.29 -3.45
N PHE A 97 -8.16 -7.63 -2.88
CA PHE A 97 -6.89 -7.00 -3.26
C PHE A 97 -5.69 -7.92 -3.05
N ARG A 98 -4.58 -7.52 -3.66
CA ARG A 98 -3.26 -8.09 -3.42
C ARG A 98 -2.32 -7.00 -2.97
N LEU A 99 -1.61 -7.25 -1.88
CA LEU A 99 -0.52 -6.41 -1.39
C LEU A 99 0.78 -7.18 -1.57
N LEU A 100 1.62 -6.72 -2.49
CA LEU A 100 2.88 -7.37 -2.81
C LEU A 100 4.03 -6.41 -2.48
N VAL A 101 4.92 -6.84 -1.59
CA VAL A 101 6.10 -6.07 -1.19
C VAL A 101 7.35 -6.85 -1.50
N THR A 102 8.20 -6.28 -2.33
CA THR A 102 9.51 -6.82 -2.69
C THR A 102 10.58 -5.78 -2.37
N ASP A 103 11.86 -6.03 -2.74
CA ASP A 103 12.99 -5.18 -2.31
C ASP A 103 12.83 -3.68 -2.59
N HIS A 104 12.22 -3.32 -3.72
CA HIS A 104 12.12 -1.92 -4.15
C HIS A 104 10.71 -1.52 -4.56
N ASN A 105 9.74 -2.41 -4.41
CA ASN A 105 8.39 -2.19 -4.89
C ASN A 105 7.34 -2.61 -3.88
N VAL A 106 6.32 -1.77 -3.76
CA VAL A 106 5.08 -2.08 -3.06
C VAL A 106 3.98 -1.97 -4.10
N GLN A 107 3.18 -3.00 -4.27
CA GLN A 107 2.07 -3.00 -5.22
C GLN A 107 0.75 -3.20 -4.47
N LEU A 108 -0.13 -2.23 -4.62
CA LEU A 108 -1.45 -2.19 -3.97
C LEU A 108 -2.50 -2.32 -5.06
N VAL A 109 -2.88 -3.56 -5.38
CA VAL A 109 -3.74 -3.84 -6.54
C VAL A 109 -5.05 -4.46 -6.09
N GLY A 110 -6.15 -3.75 -6.35
CA GLY A 110 -7.49 -4.26 -6.13
C GLY A 110 -8.05 -4.97 -7.36
N PHE A 111 -9.04 -5.84 -7.15
CA PHE A 111 -9.86 -6.35 -8.25
C PHE A 111 -10.57 -5.20 -8.95
N SER A 112 -10.90 -4.15 -8.17
CA SER A 112 -11.44 -2.89 -8.63
C SER A 112 -10.69 -1.73 -7.97
N PRO A 113 -10.91 -0.46 -8.37
CA PRO A 113 -10.33 0.69 -7.67
C PRO A 113 -10.66 0.72 -6.18
N GLN A 114 -11.83 0.25 -5.78
CA GLN A 114 -12.22 0.13 -4.37
C GLN A 114 -11.27 -0.82 -3.64
N GLY A 115 -10.93 -1.95 -4.23
CA GLY A 115 -9.98 -2.91 -3.65
C GLY A 115 -8.60 -2.30 -3.47
N SER A 116 -8.15 -1.45 -4.39
CA SER A 116 -6.87 -0.76 -4.25
C SER A 116 -6.86 0.20 -3.06
N LEU A 117 -7.97 0.91 -2.83
CA LEU A 117 -8.13 1.76 -1.65
C LEU A 117 -8.08 0.93 -0.36
N ILE A 118 -8.78 -0.21 -0.35
CA ILE A 118 -8.78 -1.11 0.80
C ILE A 118 -7.37 -1.66 1.06
N ALA A 119 -6.61 -1.95 0.01
CA ALA A 119 -5.21 -2.37 0.15
C ALA A 119 -4.36 -1.30 0.85
N VAL A 120 -4.62 -0.02 0.58
CA VAL A 120 -3.96 1.08 1.28
C VAL A 120 -4.29 1.04 2.77
N TYR A 121 -5.54 0.86 3.12
CA TYR A 121 -5.94 0.76 4.53
C TYR A 121 -5.32 -0.45 5.22
N GLU A 122 -5.22 -1.59 4.53
CA GLU A 122 -4.51 -2.76 5.07
C GLU A 122 -3.04 -2.45 5.35
N LEU A 123 -2.37 -1.78 4.41
CA LEU A 123 -0.98 -1.38 4.62
C LEU A 123 -0.86 -0.45 5.84
N LEU A 124 -1.75 0.53 5.96
CA LEU A 124 -1.75 1.45 7.09
C LEU A 124 -2.00 0.74 8.42
N GLU A 125 -2.88 -0.26 8.43
CA GLU A 125 -3.08 -1.10 9.63
C GLU A 125 -1.80 -1.84 10.01
N GLN A 126 -1.10 -2.39 9.04
CA GLN A 126 0.18 -3.06 9.29
C GLN A 126 1.22 -2.09 9.85
N LEU A 127 1.11 -0.81 9.53
CA LEU A 127 1.98 0.24 10.05
C LEU A 127 1.55 0.74 11.44
N GLY A 128 0.44 0.23 11.96
CA GLY A 128 -0.01 0.55 13.31
C GLY A 128 -1.15 1.55 13.41
N VAL A 129 -1.67 2.04 12.29
CA VAL A 129 -2.85 2.92 12.30
C VAL A 129 -4.08 2.10 12.70
N ARG A 130 -4.91 2.65 13.57
CA ARG A 130 -6.13 1.99 14.05
C ARG A 130 -7.32 2.93 13.98
N TRP A 131 -8.43 2.43 13.49
CA TRP A 131 -9.70 3.14 13.42
C TRP A 131 -10.69 2.44 14.35
N PHE A 132 -11.06 3.09 15.46
CA PHE A 132 -11.95 2.49 16.44
C PHE A 132 -13.40 2.95 16.32
N VAL A 133 -13.61 4.22 15.94
CA VAL A 133 -14.94 4.79 15.71
C VAL A 133 -14.85 5.75 14.51
N PRO A 134 -15.97 6.04 13.86
CA PRO A 134 -15.96 7.04 12.79
C PRO A 134 -15.50 8.41 13.29
N GLY A 135 -14.60 9.05 12.54
CA GLY A 135 -14.10 10.38 12.84
C GLY A 135 -12.68 10.38 13.41
N GLU A 136 -12.12 11.57 13.55
CA GLU A 136 -10.72 11.73 13.94
C GLU A 136 -10.43 11.26 15.37
N ILE A 137 -11.40 11.35 16.26
CA ILE A 137 -11.23 10.96 17.66
C ILE A 137 -10.96 9.46 17.81
N GLY A 138 -11.45 8.67 16.84
CA GLY A 138 -11.28 7.22 16.87
C GLY A 138 -10.04 6.71 16.13
N ILE A 139 -9.15 7.58 15.68
CA ILE A 139 -7.97 7.18 14.93
C ILE A 139 -6.74 7.25 15.85
N VAL A 140 -6.01 6.13 15.95
CA VAL A 140 -4.71 6.07 16.61
C VAL A 140 -3.64 5.99 15.55
N ILE A 141 -2.70 6.93 15.58
CA ILE A 141 -1.60 7.01 14.62
C ILE A 141 -0.29 6.92 15.40
N PRO A 142 0.55 5.91 15.13
CA PRO A 142 1.85 5.82 15.78
C PRO A 142 2.75 6.97 15.32
N LYS A 143 3.76 7.30 16.11
CA LYS A 143 4.74 8.34 15.77
C LYS A 143 6.12 7.71 15.72
N THR A 144 6.72 7.71 14.53
CA THR A 144 8.08 7.18 14.32
C THR A 144 8.70 7.81 13.09
N GLY A 145 9.98 8.10 13.14
CA GLY A 145 10.71 8.68 12.00
C GLY A 145 11.04 7.66 10.91
N THR A 146 10.89 6.38 11.18
CA THR A 146 11.17 5.32 10.21
C THR A 146 9.92 4.48 9.99
N VAL A 147 9.51 4.37 8.73
CA VAL A 147 8.33 3.59 8.33
C VAL A 147 8.81 2.44 7.45
N ALA A 148 8.65 1.21 7.94
CA ALA A 148 9.11 0.01 7.25
C ALA A 148 7.95 -0.95 7.04
N VAL A 149 7.91 -1.59 5.87
CA VAL A 149 6.90 -2.58 5.50
C VAL A 149 7.59 -3.92 5.30
N HIS A 150 7.01 -4.98 5.84
CA HIS A 150 7.55 -6.33 5.65
C HIS A 150 7.34 -6.82 4.22
N HIS A 151 8.34 -7.54 3.69
CA HIS A 151 8.18 -8.31 2.45
C HIS A 151 7.00 -9.25 2.61
N GLN A 152 6.11 -9.28 1.64
CA GLN A 152 4.91 -10.11 1.72
C GLN A 152 4.24 -10.23 0.36
N ASP A 153 3.40 -11.24 0.24
CA ASP A 153 2.46 -11.42 -0.85
C ASP A 153 1.12 -11.80 -0.22
N THR A 154 0.31 -10.79 0.06
CA THR A 154 -0.95 -10.92 0.79
C THR A 154 -2.12 -10.70 -0.15
N THR A 155 -3.03 -11.66 -0.22
CA THR A 155 -4.28 -11.55 -0.97
C THR A 155 -5.45 -11.66 0.01
N GLN A 156 -6.40 -10.74 -0.08
CA GLN A 156 -7.56 -10.73 0.80
C GLN A 156 -8.87 -10.58 0.02
N HIS A 157 -9.90 -11.23 0.55
CA HIS A 157 -11.27 -11.17 0.09
C HIS A 157 -12.15 -10.79 1.29
N PRO A 158 -12.34 -9.50 1.53
CA PRO A 158 -13.14 -9.06 2.67
C PRO A 158 -14.60 -9.46 2.57
#